data_f3d6efacddf3bdc7488f11698f5f6d99
#
_entry.id   f3d6efacddf3bdc7488f11698f5f6d99
#
_cell.length_a   1.000
_cell.length_b   1.000
_cell.length_c   1.000
_cell.angle_alpha   90.00
_cell.angle_beta   90.00
_cell.angle_gamma   90.00
#
_symmetry.space_group_name_H-M   'P 1'
#
loop_
_entity.id
_entity.type
_entity.pdbx_description
1 polymer ?
#
loop_
_entity_poly.entity_id
_entity_poly.type
_entity_poly.pdbx_seq_one_letter_code
_entity_poly.pdbx_strand_id
1 'polypeptide(L)'
;MNDGSLDIQGLTVRFGGLTALDDVTLIAAPRQVTGIIGPNGAGKTTLLNAACGFVRPQAGRIRFEGHELTRIRPHRLARLGIARTLQGIGLFGGLSVAENVMIGATRHARAGFWSALSGLPVSDRDERRLRERALEALDRVGAADLADRMPETLAHGPRKRVALARALACEPRLLLLDEPASGLSGDGLGELGQLIGRLAADVSVLVIEHRMDLMMSVCDRIFVLDFGKLIADGTPRQVQDDPVVTEAYLGSAVSEAGEQPAASKQARDE
;
A
#
# COMPACT_ATOMS: atom_id res chain seq x y z
N MET A 1 -4.82 6.10 -22.93
CA MET A 1 -5.20 7.01 -21.84
C MET A 1 -4.46 6.55 -20.59
N ASN A 2 -3.76 7.46 -19.92
CA ASN A 2 -3.08 7.16 -18.66
C ASN A 2 -4.11 7.20 -17.53
N ASP A 3 -4.68 6.05 -17.20
CA ASP A 3 -5.87 5.93 -16.35
C ASP A 3 -5.58 5.31 -14.96
N GLY A 4 -4.36 4.84 -14.73
CA GLY A 4 -3.93 4.23 -13.46
C GLY A 4 -4.40 2.77 -13.30
N SER A 5 -4.84 2.10 -14.35
CA SER A 5 -5.22 0.68 -14.29
C SER A 5 -4.02 -0.24 -14.13
N LEU A 6 -4.16 -1.28 -13.30
CA LEU A 6 -3.19 -2.35 -13.14
C LEU A 6 -3.83 -3.68 -13.53
N ASP A 7 -3.24 -4.38 -14.49
CA ASP A 7 -3.68 -5.69 -14.97
C ASP A 7 -2.58 -6.73 -14.70
N ILE A 8 -2.92 -7.74 -13.93
CA ILE A 8 -2.06 -8.88 -13.57
C ILE A 8 -2.69 -10.13 -14.19
N GLN A 9 -1.94 -10.88 -14.98
CA GLN A 9 -2.42 -12.05 -15.71
C GLN A 9 -1.52 -13.24 -15.45
N GLY A 10 -2.09 -14.33 -14.92
CA GLY A 10 -1.44 -15.61 -14.74
C GLY A 10 -0.18 -15.57 -13.86
N LEU A 11 -0.16 -14.69 -12.84
CA LEU A 11 1.04 -14.43 -12.06
C LEU A 11 1.40 -15.62 -11.16
N THR A 12 2.59 -16.18 -11.38
CA THR A 12 3.12 -17.28 -10.58
C THR A 12 4.43 -16.88 -9.92
N VAL A 13 4.51 -17.05 -8.59
CA VAL A 13 5.70 -16.75 -7.80
C VAL A 13 6.05 -17.96 -6.93
N ARG A 14 7.32 -18.38 -7.00
CA ARG A 14 7.86 -19.50 -6.21
C ARG A 14 9.11 -19.08 -5.46
N PHE A 15 9.22 -19.56 -4.22
CA PHE A 15 10.41 -19.43 -3.38
C PHE A 15 10.91 -20.84 -3.02
N GLY A 16 11.97 -21.30 -3.71
CA GLY A 16 12.40 -22.71 -3.59
C GLY A 16 11.27 -23.67 -3.96
N GLY A 17 10.88 -24.53 -3.03
CA GLY A 17 9.79 -25.50 -3.20
C GLY A 17 8.38 -24.94 -2.91
N LEU A 18 8.27 -23.73 -2.35
CA LEU A 18 7.01 -23.12 -2.00
C LEU A 18 6.46 -22.28 -3.16
N THR A 19 5.24 -22.56 -3.61
CA THR A 19 4.49 -21.70 -4.53
C THR A 19 3.70 -20.70 -3.70
N ALA A 20 4.12 -19.43 -3.75
CA ALA A 20 3.50 -18.33 -3.01
C ALA A 20 2.36 -17.66 -3.78
N LEU A 21 2.39 -17.71 -5.13
CA LEU A 21 1.30 -17.33 -6.01
C LEU A 21 1.22 -18.35 -7.15
N ASP A 22 0.02 -18.77 -7.51
CA ASP A 22 -0.25 -19.77 -8.52
C ASP A 22 -1.36 -19.29 -9.47
N ASP A 23 -0.97 -18.86 -10.66
CA ASP A 23 -1.85 -18.42 -11.75
C ASP A 23 -2.82 -17.28 -11.36
N VAL A 24 -2.35 -16.30 -10.57
CA VAL A 24 -3.19 -15.20 -10.08
C VAL A 24 -3.47 -14.20 -11.20
N THR A 25 -4.76 -13.94 -11.45
CA THR A 25 -5.23 -12.96 -12.44
C THR A 25 -6.18 -11.97 -11.77
N LEU A 26 -5.89 -10.66 -11.86
CA LEU A 26 -6.76 -9.61 -11.34
C LEU A 26 -6.56 -8.29 -12.10
N ILE A 27 -7.58 -7.43 -12.04
CA ILE A 27 -7.55 -6.08 -12.62
C ILE A 27 -7.95 -5.07 -11.55
N ALA A 28 -7.06 -4.13 -11.26
CA ALA A 28 -7.40 -2.92 -10.53
C ALA A 28 -7.83 -1.86 -11.54
N ALA A 29 -9.12 -1.54 -11.52
CA ALA A 29 -9.72 -0.59 -12.45
C ALA A 29 -9.32 0.87 -12.12
N PRO A 30 -9.35 1.76 -13.12
CA PRO A 30 -9.00 3.16 -12.91
C PRO A 30 -10.01 3.85 -11.99
N ARG A 31 -9.50 4.68 -11.09
CA ARG A 31 -10.29 5.50 -10.14
C ARG A 31 -11.28 4.69 -9.32
N GLN A 32 -10.87 3.50 -8.92
CA GLN A 32 -11.62 2.61 -8.04
C GLN A 32 -10.72 2.16 -6.89
N VAL A 33 -11.34 1.76 -5.80
CA VAL A 33 -10.70 1.07 -4.69
C VAL A 33 -10.80 -0.43 -4.93
N THR A 34 -9.70 -1.05 -5.31
CA THR A 34 -9.58 -2.50 -5.45
C THR A 34 -8.99 -3.08 -4.18
N GLY A 35 -9.70 -3.98 -3.54
CA GLY A 35 -9.27 -4.68 -2.35
C GLY A 35 -8.65 -6.03 -2.63
N ILE A 36 -7.63 -6.40 -1.86
CA ILE A 36 -7.10 -7.76 -1.79
C ILE A 36 -7.16 -8.22 -0.35
N ILE A 37 -7.93 -9.27 -0.10
CA ILE A 37 -8.07 -9.87 1.21
C ILE A 37 -7.64 -11.35 1.19
N GLY A 38 -7.57 -11.96 2.35
CA GLY A 38 -7.26 -13.37 2.52
C GLY A 38 -6.56 -13.64 3.86
N PRO A 39 -6.44 -14.91 4.28
CA PRO A 39 -5.74 -15.29 5.50
C PRO A 39 -4.26 -14.88 5.52
N ASN A 40 -3.61 -15.02 6.68
CA ASN A 40 -2.17 -14.87 6.79
C ASN A 40 -1.49 -15.96 5.94
N GLY A 41 -0.43 -15.56 5.21
CA GLY A 41 0.23 -16.49 4.28
C GLY A 41 -0.46 -16.70 2.93
N ALA A 42 -1.62 -16.10 2.66
CA ALA A 42 -2.36 -16.27 1.39
C ALA A 42 -1.62 -15.73 0.15
N GLY A 43 -0.50 -15.00 0.30
CA GLY A 43 0.27 -14.47 -0.82
C GLY A 43 0.07 -12.98 -1.12
N LYS A 44 -0.75 -12.26 -0.34
CA LYS A 44 -1.08 -10.84 -0.55
C LYS A 44 0.15 -9.94 -0.67
N THR A 45 1.07 -10.01 0.30
CA THR A 45 2.31 -9.23 0.28
C THR A 45 3.23 -9.65 -0.87
N THR A 46 3.25 -10.93 -1.24
CA THR A 46 4.01 -11.44 -2.40
C THR A 46 3.47 -10.84 -3.70
N LEU A 47 2.15 -10.76 -3.85
CA LEU A 47 1.50 -10.13 -4.99
C LEU A 47 1.88 -8.65 -5.13
N LEU A 48 1.79 -7.90 -4.01
CA LEU A 48 2.19 -6.50 -3.99
C LEU A 48 3.68 -6.31 -4.28
N ASN A 49 4.53 -7.18 -3.74
CA ASN A 49 5.97 -7.16 -4.00
C ASN A 49 6.29 -7.46 -5.47
N ALA A 50 5.56 -8.38 -6.09
CA ALA A 50 5.72 -8.66 -7.52
C ALA A 50 5.26 -7.46 -8.36
N ALA A 51 4.12 -6.85 -8.05
CA ALA A 51 3.63 -5.63 -8.72
C ALA A 51 4.60 -4.45 -8.59
N CYS A 52 5.38 -4.39 -7.50
CA CYS A 52 6.39 -3.36 -7.27
C CYS A 52 7.80 -3.73 -7.76
N GLY A 53 8.02 -4.95 -8.27
CA GLY A 53 9.32 -5.41 -8.75
C GLY A 53 10.34 -5.78 -7.67
N PHE A 54 9.89 -5.97 -6.42
CA PHE A 54 10.72 -6.52 -5.33
C PHE A 54 10.86 -8.04 -5.46
N VAL A 55 9.88 -8.70 -6.08
CA VAL A 55 9.88 -10.13 -6.37
C VAL A 55 9.68 -10.31 -7.87
N ARG A 56 10.49 -11.19 -8.47
CA ARG A 56 10.37 -11.51 -9.89
C ARG A 56 9.47 -12.75 -10.05
N PRO A 57 8.35 -12.66 -10.78
CA PRO A 57 7.52 -13.80 -11.07
C PRO A 57 8.21 -14.77 -12.05
N GLN A 58 7.92 -16.05 -11.96
CA GLN A 58 8.38 -17.09 -12.88
C GLN A 58 7.48 -17.19 -14.12
N ALA A 59 6.18 -16.84 -13.97
CA ALA A 59 5.22 -16.80 -15.07
C ALA A 59 4.23 -15.66 -14.88
N GLY A 60 3.49 -15.35 -15.93
CA GLY A 60 2.49 -14.30 -15.95
C GLY A 60 3.02 -12.96 -16.44
N ARG A 61 2.14 -11.97 -16.45
CA ARG A 61 2.42 -10.62 -16.95
C ARG A 61 1.78 -9.59 -16.02
N ILE A 62 2.46 -8.46 -15.89
CA ILE A 62 1.95 -7.29 -15.17
C ILE A 62 1.92 -6.13 -16.15
N ARG A 63 0.77 -5.50 -16.32
CA ARG A 63 0.58 -4.32 -17.17
C ARG A 63 0.08 -3.16 -16.33
N PHE A 64 0.63 -2.00 -16.57
CA PHE A 64 0.14 -0.75 -16.00
C PHE A 64 -0.24 0.18 -17.14
N GLU A 65 -1.48 0.67 -17.14
CA GLU A 65 -2.05 1.51 -18.21
C GLU A 65 -1.87 0.87 -19.61
N GLY A 66 -2.06 -0.44 -19.70
CA GLY A 66 -1.89 -1.20 -20.95
C GLY A 66 -0.45 -1.53 -21.34
N HIS A 67 0.55 -0.94 -20.67
CA HIS A 67 1.96 -1.18 -20.96
C HIS A 67 2.51 -2.32 -20.10
N GLU A 68 3.11 -3.31 -20.73
CA GLU A 68 3.70 -4.44 -20.02
C GLU A 68 4.97 -4.01 -19.25
N LEU A 69 4.99 -4.32 -17.96
CA LEU A 69 6.10 -4.07 -17.07
C LEU A 69 7.04 -5.27 -17.01
N THR A 70 7.91 -5.43 -17.99
CA THR A 70 8.77 -6.62 -18.15
C THR A 70 9.90 -6.71 -17.10
N ARG A 71 10.41 -5.60 -16.63
CA ARG A 71 11.46 -5.49 -15.60
C ARG A 71 11.18 -4.30 -14.70
N ILE A 72 10.31 -4.51 -13.74
CA ILE A 72 9.97 -3.49 -12.77
C ILE A 72 11.18 -3.27 -11.86
N ARG A 73 11.63 -2.02 -11.76
CA ARG A 73 12.67 -1.60 -10.81
C ARG A 73 12.02 -0.72 -9.75
N PRO A 74 12.06 -1.08 -8.46
CA PRO A 74 11.34 -0.35 -7.41
C PRO A 74 11.60 1.17 -7.40
N HIS A 75 12.85 1.59 -7.62
CA HIS A 75 13.20 3.02 -7.69
C HIS A 75 12.60 3.78 -8.90
N ARG A 76 12.00 3.09 -9.86
CA ARG A 76 11.33 3.70 -11.03
C ARG A 76 9.81 3.79 -10.87
N LEU A 77 9.22 3.17 -9.85
CA LEU A 77 7.77 3.15 -9.66
C LEU A 77 7.18 4.56 -9.63
N ALA A 78 7.78 5.48 -8.89
CA ALA A 78 7.32 6.86 -8.83
C ALA A 78 7.31 7.54 -10.22
N ARG A 79 8.29 7.25 -11.09
CA ARG A 79 8.32 7.77 -12.47
C ARG A 79 7.24 7.14 -13.35
N LEU A 80 6.84 5.92 -13.06
CA LEU A 80 5.71 5.25 -13.73
C LEU A 80 4.37 5.78 -13.23
N GLY A 81 4.32 6.56 -12.17
CA GLY A 81 3.09 7.02 -11.54
C GLY A 81 2.48 6.01 -10.58
N ILE A 82 3.30 5.12 -10.03
CA ILE A 82 2.91 4.15 -9.00
C ILE A 82 3.56 4.55 -7.69
N ALA A 83 2.77 4.72 -6.63
CA ALA A 83 3.26 4.90 -5.28
C ALA A 83 2.83 3.74 -4.39
N ARG A 84 3.66 3.39 -3.42
CA ARG A 84 3.35 2.40 -2.39
C ARG A 84 3.63 2.97 -1.02
N THR A 85 2.71 2.78 -0.08
CA THR A 85 3.00 2.93 1.34
C THR A 85 3.78 1.71 1.81
N LEU A 86 4.82 1.93 2.62
CA LEU A 86 5.58 0.83 3.21
C LEU A 86 4.79 0.24 4.39
N GLN A 87 4.91 -1.06 4.58
CA GLN A 87 4.49 -1.71 5.81
C GLN A 87 5.28 -1.08 6.98
N GLY A 88 4.57 -0.49 7.93
CA GLY A 88 5.15 0.44 8.88
C GLY A 88 5.20 1.89 8.35
N ILE A 89 5.32 2.86 9.25
CA ILE A 89 5.21 4.28 8.91
C ILE A 89 6.45 4.78 8.15
N GLY A 90 7.64 4.25 8.49
CA GLY A 90 8.91 4.51 7.81
C GLY A 90 9.24 6.00 7.59
N LEU A 91 8.86 6.88 8.53
CA LEU A 91 9.24 8.29 8.51
C LEU A 91 10.67 8.44 9.02
N PHE A 92 11.40 9.38 8.43
CA PHE A 92 12.76 9.69 8.82
C PHE A 92 12.76 10.57 10.07
N GLY A 93 13.40 10.10 11.13
CA GLY A 93 13.70 10.91 12.31
C GLY A 93 14.68 12.03 11.98
N GLY A 94 14.56 13.14 12.68
CA GLY A 94 15.42 14.30 12.43
C GLY A 94 15.03 15.16 11.23
N LEU A 95 13.96 14.79 10.50
CA LEU A 95 13.34 15.60 9.46
C LEU A 95 11.93 15.99 9.89
N SER A 96 11.51 17.22 9.61
CA SER A 96 10.13 17.66 9.79
C SER A 96 9.15 16.84 8.96
N VAL A 97 7.87 16.95 9.27
CA VAL A 97 6.79 16.32 8.48
C VAL A 97 6.84 16.78 7.02
N ALA A 98 6.99 18.08 6.79
CA ALA A 98 7.09 18.61 5.43
C ALA A 98 8.30 18.02 4.67
N GLU A 99 9.47 17.97 5.29
CA GLU A 99 10.68 17.39 4.68
C GLU A 99 10.51 15.90 4.39
N ASN A 100 9.87 15.14 5.28
CA ASN A 100 9.53 13.75 5.04
C ASN A 100 8.64 13.59 3.80
N VAL A 101 7.67 14.47 3.60
CA VAL A 101 6.78 14.43 2.44
C VAL A 101 7.48 14.92 1.18
N MET A 102 8.37 15.91 1.27
CA MET A 102 9.21 16.38 0.15
C MET A 102 10.04 15.26 -0.48
N ILE A 103 10.49 14.27 0.32
CA ILE A 103 11.19 13.08 -0.21
C ILE A 103 10.31 12.36 -1.23
N GLY A 104 8.99 12.26 -1.00
CA GLY A 104 8.05 11.67 -1.95
C GLY A 104 7.95 12.46 -3.27
N ALA A 105 8.15 13.78 -3.22
CA ALA A 105 8.09 14.66 -4.39
C ALA A 105 9.38 14.68 -5.23
N THR A 106 10.45 13.98 -4.83
CA THR A 106 11.79 14.05 -5.47
C THR A 106 11.79 13.66 -6.95
N ARG A 107 10.79 12.89 -7.43
CA ARG A 107 10.66 12.63 -8.87
C ARG A 107 10.49 13.90 -9.69
N HIS A 108 10.02 14.99 -9.09
CA HIS A 108 9.79 16.28 -9.70
C HIS A 108 10.98 17.24 -9.56
N ALA A 109 12.03 16.83 -8.83
CA ALA A 109 13.25 17.61 -8.69
C ALA A 109 13.92 17.80 -10.07
N ARG A 110 14.27 19.04 -10.37
CA ARG A 110 14.98 19.43 -11.59
C ARG A 110 16.46 19.69 -11.32
N ALA A 111 16.78 20.05 -10.06
CA ALA A 111 18.15 20.27 -9.63
C ALA A 111 18.88 18.91 -9.55
N GLY A 112 19.96 18.75 -10.31
CA GLY A 112 20.82 17.60 -10.20
C GLY A 112 21.74 17.73 -8.97
N PHE A 113 22.41 16.63 -8.60
CA PHE A 113 23.35 16.56 -7.47
C PHE A 113 24.38 17.72 -7.49
N TRP A 114 24.90 18.07 -8.66
CA TRP A 114 25.90 19.13 -8.83
C TRP A 114 25.34 20.53 -8.61
N SER A 115 24.07 20.80 -8.95
CA SER A 115 23.44 22.10 -8.69
C SER A 115 23.10 22.29 -7.21
N ALA A 116 22.71 21.23 -6.51
CA ALA A 116 22.51 21.24 -5.07
C ALA A 116 23.81 21.52 -4.32
N LEU A 117 24.93 20.92 -4.76
CA LEU A 117 26.26 21.11 -4.13
C LEU A 117 26.84 22.51 -4.39
N SER A 118 26.46 23.17 -5.50
CA SER A 118 27.02 24.48 -5.90
C SER A 118 26.24 25.68 -5.34
N GLY A 119 25.15 25.47 -4.56
CA GLY A 119 24.36 26.57 -3.98
C GLY A 119 23.72 27.50 -5.02
N LEU A 120 23.43 26.99 -6.21
CA LEU A 120 22.84 27.80 -7.28
C LEU A 120 21.37 28.15 -6.98
N PRO A 121 20.85 29.33 -7.44
CA PRO A 121 19.46 29.75 -7.23
C PRO A 121 18.40 28.79 -7.78
N VAL A 122 18.81 27.85 -8.64
CA VAL A 122 17.96 26.76 -9.14
C VAL A 122 17.59 25.79 -8.00
N SER A 123 18.49 25.57 -7.04
CA SER A 123 18.25 24.74 -5.86
C SER A 123 17.12 25.30 -4.98
N ASP A 124 17.13 26.59 -4.69
CA ASP A 124 16.14 27.24 -3.83
C ASP A 124 14.73 27.27 -4.46
N ARG A 125 14.67 27.38 -5.79
CA ARG A 125 13.39 27.33 -6.53
C ARG A 125 12.83 25.92 -6.56
N ASP A 126 13.69 24.93 -6.68
CA ASP A 126 13.30 23.53 -6.69
C ASP A 126 12.81 23.10 -5.32
N GLU A 127 13.53 23.50 -4.26
CA GLU A 127 13.14 23.24 -2.87
C GLU A 127 11.77 23.85 -2.54
N ARG A 128 11.55 25.11 -2.90
CA ARG A 128 10.23 25.76 -2.72
C ARG A 128 9.13 25.00 -3.41
N ARG A 129 9.32 24.56 -4.66
CA ARG A 129 8.34 23.79 -5.43
C ARG A 129 8.07 22.43 -4.77
N LEU A 130 9.11 21.74 -4.30
CA LEU A 130 8.94 20.47 -3.59
C LEU A 130 8.20 20.65 -2.26
N ARG A 131 8.46 21.75 -1.54
CA ARG A 131 7.73 22.11 -0.32
C ARG A 131 6.26 22.43 -0.60
N GLU A 132 5.95 23.18 -1.64
CA GLU A 132 4.56 23.44 -2.07
C GLU A 132 3.81 22.14 -2.32
N ARG A 133 4.38 21.22 -3.11
CA ARG A 133 3.80 19.88 -3.35
C ARG A 133 3.63 19.06 -2.08
N ALA A 134 4.57 19.16 -1.16
CA ALA A 134 4.48 18.47 0.12
C ALA A 134 3.31 19.02 0.96
N LEU A 135 3.13 20.34 1.00
CA LEU A 135 2.01 20.97 1.71
C LEU A 135 0.66 20.62 1.06
N GLU A 136 0.56 20.62 -0.27
CA GLU A 136 -0.64 20.17 -0.98
C GLU A 136 -0.96 18.70 -0.66
N ALA A 137 0.05 17.83 -0.63
CA ALA A 137 -0.15 16.42 -0.26
C ALA A 137 -0.57 16.24 1.21
N LEU A 138 -0.03 17.06 2.12
CA LEU A 138 -0.43 17.09 3.53
C LEU A 138 -1.87 17.58 3.70
N ASP A 139 -2.27 18.59 2.95
CA ASP A 139 -3.64 19.10 2.96
C ASP A 139 -4.65 18.04 2.51
N ARG A 140 -4.34 17.30 1.44
CA ARG A 140 -5.18 16.19 0.94
C ARG A 140 -5.45 15.10 1.97
N VAL A 141 -4.56 14.91 2.95
CA VAL A 141 -4.72 13.93 4.03
C VAL A 141 -5.15 14.55 5.36
N GLY A 142 -5.43 15.87 5.40
CA GLY A 142 -5.82 16.59 6.60
C GLY A 142 -4.71 16.63 7.66
N ALA A 143 -3.46 16.92 7.24
CA ALA A 143 -2.28 16.99 8.09
C ALA A 143 -1.39 18.23 7.81
N ALA A 144 -1.96 19.27 7.16
CA ALA A 144 -1.21 20.47 6.81
C ALA A 144 -0.69 21.24 8.04
N ASP A 145 -1.44 21.24 9.13
CA ASP A 145 -1.09 21.84 10.42
C ASP A 145 0.11 21.17 11.13
N LEU A 146 0.49 19.98 10.66
CA LEU A 146 1.60 19.21 11.21
C LEU A 146 2.92 19.43 10.46
N ALA A 147 2.94 20.25 9.41
CA ALA A 147 4.05 20.37 8.45
C ALA A 147 5.42 20.62 9.11
N ASP A 148 5.47 21.49 10.11
CA ASP A 148 6.73 21.87 10.79
C ASP A 148 7.01 21.03 12.05
N ARG A 149 6.16 20.04 12.35
CA ARG A 149 6.36 19.15 13.50
C ARG A 149 7.33 18.02 13.16
N MET A 150 7.94 17.46 14.22
CA MET A 150 8.77 16.27 14.09
C MET A 150 7.90 15.00 14.17
N PRO A 151 8.11 14.01 13.33
CA PRO A 151 7.31 12.78 13.31
C PRO A 151 7.23 12.06 14.66
N GLU A 152 8.30 12.10 15.46
CA GLU A 152 8.38 11.46 16.76
C GLU A 152 7.39 12.03 17.77
N THR A 153 6.98 13.29 17.59
CA THR A 153 6.02 13.97 18.47
C THR A 153 4.57 13.65 18.14
N LEU A 154 4.33 12.93 17.04
CA LEU A 154 3.00 12.63 16.54
C LEU A 154 2.51 11.28 17.06
N ALA A 155 1.21 11.18 17.33
CA ALA A 155 0.53 9.92 17.56
C ALA A 155 0.52 9.04 16.28
N HIS A 156 0.18 7.76 16.42
CA HIS A 156 0.25 6.77 15.35
C HIS A 156 -0.61 7.13 14.12
N GLY A 157 -1.85 7.56 14.32
CA GLY A 157 -2.76 7.94 13.23
C GLY A 157 -2.25 9.10 12.37
N PRO A 158 -1.88 10.26 12.94
CA PRO A 158 -1.21 11.35 12.22
C PRO A 158 0.05 10.91 11.47
N ARG A 159 0.91 10.07 12.06
CA ARG A 159 2.09 9.53 11.36
C ARG A 159 1.69 8.76 10.09
N LYS A 160 0.62 7.98 10.13
CA LYS A 160 0.11 7.26 8.94
C LYS A 160 -0.38 8.23 7.86
N ARG A 161 -1.08 9.30 8.24
CA ARG A 161 -1.47 10.35 7.29
C ARG A 161 -0.26 10.99 6.62
N VAL A 162 0.80 11.26 7.37
CA VAL A 162 2.07 11.79 6.82
C VAL A 162 2.72 10.80 5.85
N ALA A 163 2.75 9.51 6.19
CA ALA A 163 3.29 8.48 5.28
C ALA A 163 2.47 8.38 3.98
N LEU A 164 1.14 8.52 4.07
CA LEU A 164 0.26 8.58 2.92
C LEU A 164 0.48 9.86 2.09
N ALA A 165 0.63 11.04 2.74
CA ALA A 165 0.98 12.28 2.07
C ALA A 165 2.30 12.16 1.29
N ARG A 166 3.32 11.51 1.88
CA ARG A 166 4.59 11.23 1.20
C ARG A 166 4.40 10.39 -0.08
N ALA A 167 3.52 9.40 -0.05
CA ALA A 167 3.19 8.62 -1.23
C ALA A 167 2.42 9.46 -2.28
N LEU A 168 1.53 10.35 -1.85
CA LEU A 168 0.76 11.24 -2.73
C LEU A 168 1.59 12.36 -3.34
N ALA A 169 2.66 12.81 -2.68
CA ALA A 169 3.53 13.89 -3.15
C ALA A 169 4.23 13.58 -4.49
N CYS A 170 4.32 12.30 -4.86
CA CYS A 170 4.78 11.93 -6.19
C CYS A 170 3.67 12.00 -7.26
N GLU A 171 2.45 12.47 -6.94
CA GLU A 171 1.29 12.52 -7.85
C GLU A 171 1.06 11.19 -8.57
N PRO A 172 0.79 10.11 -7.81
CA PRO A 172 0.62 8.81 -8.41
C PRO A 172 -0.71 8.71 -9.17
N ARG A 173 -0.76 7.84 -10.17
CA ARG A 173 -2.00 7.40 -10.81
C ARG A 173 -2.51 6.09 -10.21
N LEU A 174 -1.61 5.32 -9.58
CA LEU A 174 -1.94 4.13 -8.80
C LEU A 174 -1.28 4.23 -7.42
N LEU A 175 -2.08 4.10 -6.38
CA LEU A 175 -1.65 4.08 -5.00
C LEU A 175 -1.84 2.67 -4.43
N LEU A 176 -0.75 2.08 -3.96
CA LEU A 176 -0.71 0.76 -3.35
C LEU A 176 -0.63 0.92 -1.83
N LEU A 177 -1.65 0.49 -1.12
CA LEU A 177 -1.76 0.56 0.33
C LEU A 177 -1.57 -0.82 0.95
N ASP A 178 -0.55 -0.96 1.78
CA ASP A 178 -0.21 -2.21 2.46
C ASP A 178 -0.55 -2.10 3.95
N GLU A 179 -1.64 -2.74 4.37
CA GLU A 179 -2.19 -2.72 5.73
C GLU A 179 -2.32 -1.30 6.34
N PRO A 180 -2.99 -0.37 5.64
CA PRO A 180 -3.10 1.00 6.11
C PRO A 180 -3.84 1.13 7.44
N ALA A 181 -4.72 0.19 7.80
CA ALA A 181 -5.49 0.20 9.04
C ALA A 181 -4.74 -0.36 10.26
N SER A 182 -3.56 -0.97 10.08
CA SER A 182 -2.78 -1.55 11.18
C SER A 182 -2.57 -0.53 12.32
N GLY A 183 -2.91 -0.91 13.57
CA GLY A 183 -2.80 -0.03 14.75
C GLY A 183 -3.81 1.10 14.84
N LEU A 184 -4.82 1.15 13.96
CA LEU A 184 -5.96 2.04 14.08
C LEU A 184 -7.17 1.31 14.69
N SER A 185 -8.00 2.04 15.42
CA SER A 185 -9.24 1.54 16.02
C SER A 185 -10.33 2.62 15.99
N GLY A 186 -11.59 2.22 16.09
CA GLY A 186 -12.72 3.13 16.21
C GLY A 186 -12.74 4.23 15.14
N ASP A 187 -12.80 5.49 15.59
CA ASP A 187 -12.93 6.65 14.70
C ASP A 187 -11.82 6.76 13.67
N GLY A 188 -10.57 6.38 14.02
CA GLY A 188 -9.43 6.42 13.11
C GLY A 188 -9.59 5.51 11.88
N LEU A 189 -10.34 4.40 12.03
CA LEU A 189 -10.64 3.52 10.91
C LEU A 189 -11.68 4.16 9.96
N GLY A 190 -12.72 4.78 10.52
CA GLY A 190 -13.72 5.52 9.75
C GLY A 190 -13.10 6.68 8.97
N GLU A 191 -12.22 7.47 9.63
CA GLU A 191 -11.47 8.55 8.98
C GLU A 191 -10.60 8.06 7.83
N LEU A 192 -9.91 6.92 8.02
CA LEU A 192 -9.09 6.30 6.97
C LEU A 192 -9.96 5.87 5.79
N GLY A 193 -11.10 5.23 6.05
CA GLY A 193 -12.04 4.81 5.00
C GLY A 193 -12.53 6.00 4.16
N GLN A 194 -12.97 7.08 4.82
CA GLN A 194 -13.37 8.30 4.13
C GLN A 194 -12.23 8.92 3.32
N LEU A 195 -11.01 8.89 3.85
CA LEU A 195 -9.84 9.41 3.14
C LEU A 195 -9.54 8.59 1.88
N ILE A 196 -9.55 7.26 1.97
CA ILE A 196 -9.35 6.36 0.81
C ILE A 196 -10.42 6.64 -0.25
N GLY A 197 -11.69 6.75 0.14
CA GLY A 197 -12.79 7.06 -0.78
C GLY A 197 -12.60 8.41 -1.50
N ARG A 198 -12.16 9.46 -0.77
CA ARG A 198 -11.86 10.77 -1.41
C ARG A 198 -10.69 10.67 -2.39
N LEU A 199 -9.64 9.93 -2.05
CA LEU A 199 -8.47 9.76 -2.92
C LEU A 199 -8.81 8.99 -4.19
N ALA A 200 -9.72 8.02 -4.13
CA ALA A 200 -10.11 7.21 -5.27
C ALA A 200 -10.80 8.01 -6.39
N ALA A 201 -11.32 9.21 -6.10
CA ALA A 201 -11.85 10.11 -7.13
C ALA A 201 -10.79 10.52 -8.18
N ASP A 202 -9.53 10.63 -7.76
CA ASP A 202 -8.43 11.10 -8.60
C ASP A 202 -7.40 10.01 -8.93
N VAL A 203 -7.23 9.02 -8.03
CA VAL A 203 -6.15 8.03 -8.05
C VAL A 203 -6.73 6.63 -7.93
N SER A 204 -6.30 5.69 -8.77
CA SER A 204 -6.64 4.28 -8.58
C SER A 204 -6.00 3.77 -7.29
N VAL A 205 -6.74 3.05 -6.46
CA VAL A 205 -6.24 2.53 -5.17
C VAL A 205 -6.29 1.01 -5.17
N LEU A 206 -5.17 0.37 -4.88
CA LEU A 206 -5.11 -1.05 -4.54
C LEU A 206 -4.77 -1.15 -3.06
N VAL A 207 -5.65 -1.75 -2.27
CA VAL A 207 -5.48 -1.89 -0.83
C VAL A 207 -5.41 -3.36 -0.43
N ILE A 208 -4.38 -3.70 0.35
CA ILE A 208 -4.27 -5.00 1.03
C ILE A 208 -4.60 -4.79 2.48
N GLU A 209 -5.58 -5.52 2.98
CA GLU A 209 -6.02 -5.45 4.37
C GLU A 209 -6.63 -6.78 4.82
N HIS A 210 -6.64 -6.98 6.13
CA HIS A 210 -7.33 -8.07 6.77
C HIS A 210 -8.58 -7.60 7.57
N ARG A 211 -8.77 -6.28 7.70
CA ARG A 211 -9.92 -5.66 8.36
C ARG A 211 -11.11 -5.64 7.42
N MET A 212 -12.01 -6.62 7.57
CA MET A 212 -13.18 -6.79 6.70
C MET A 212 -14.13 -5.59 6.77
N ASP A 213 -14.32 -5.01 7.97
CA ASP A 213 -15.15 -3.82 8.19
C ASP A 213 -14.71 -2.63 7.30
N LEU A 214 -13.41 -2.35 7.24
CA LEU A 214 -12.88 -1.33 6.34
C LEU A 214 -13.07 -1.73 4.87
N MET A 215 -12.68 -2.96 4.50
CA MET A 215 -12.72 -3.41 3.11
C MET A 215 -14.12 -3.37 2.53
N MET A 216 -15.14 -3.80 3.31
CA MET A 216 -16.54 -3.76 2.91
C MET A 216 -17.06 -2.32 2.74
N SER A 217 -16.50 -1.35 3.47
CA SER A 217 -16.95 0.04 3.43
C SER A 217 -16.31 0.88 2.33
N VAL A 218 -15.11 0.51 1.84
CA VAL A 218 -14.33 1.38 0.93
C VAL A 218 -14.10 0.80 -0.45
N CYS A 219 -14.14 -0.53 -0.63
CA CYS A 219 -13.79 -1.16 -1.90
C CYS A 219 -14.96 -1.17 -2.90
N ASP A 220 -14.66 -0.92 -4.16
CA ASP A 220 -15.57 -1.15 -5.28
C ASP A 220 -15.56 -2.62 -5.73
N ARG A 221 -14.38 -3.25 -5.64
CA ARG A 221 -14.14 -4.66 -5.96
C ARG A 221 -13.14 -5.27 -5.01
N ILE A 222 -13.36 -6.51 -4.62
CA ILE A 222 -12.49 -7.27 -3.72
C ILE A 222 -12.08 -8.58 -4.41
N PHE A 223 -10.80 -8.90 -4.32
CA PHE A 223 -10.20 -10.17 -4.72
C PHE A 223 -9.78 -10.92 -3.45
N VAL A 224 -10.12 -12.20 -3.37
CA VAL A 224 -9.82 -13.04 -2.22
C VAL A 224 -8.74 -14.05 -2.59
N LEU A 225 -7.62 -13.95 -1.90
CA LEU A 225 -6.50 -14.88 -2.03
C LEU A 225 -6.53 -15.91 -0.90
N ASP A 226 -6.29 -17.18 -1.26
CA ASP A 226 -6.01 -18.23 -0.31
C ASP A 226 -4.95 -19.19 -0.88
N PHE A 227 -3.94 -19.54 -0.06
CA PHE A 227 -2.79 -20.38 -0.46
C PHE A 227 -2.22 -20.03 -1.85
N GLY A 228 -2.09 -18.74 -2.15
CA GLY A 228 -1.53 -18.24 -3.40
C GLY A 228 -2.46 -18.28 -4.60
N LYS A 229 -3.72 -18.65 -4.44
CA LYS A 229 -4.73 -18.69 -5.50
C LYS A 229 -5.83 -17.68 -5.28
N LEU A 230 -6.42 -17.21 -6.37
CA LEU A 230 -7.63 -16.42 -6.31
C LEU A 230 -8.81 -17.38 -6.13
N ILE A 231 -9.53 -17.28 -5.01
CA ILE A 231 -10.68 -18.15 -4.70
C ILE A 231 -12.03 -17.48 -4.94
N ALA A 232 -12.07 -16.14 -4.88
CA ALA A 232 -13.28 -15.36 -5.16
C ALA A 232 -12.91 -13.94 -5.62
N ASP A 233 -13.80 -13.31 -6.38
CA ASP A 233 -13.75 -11.89 -6.72
C ASP A 233 -15.15 -11.31 -6.95
N GLY A 234 -15.37 -10.06 -6.56
CA GLY A 234 -16.66 -9.42 -6.71
C GLY A 234 -16.77 -8.09 -5.99
N THR A 235 -17.98 -7.58 -5.92
CA THR A 235 -18.33 -6.46 -5.04
C THR A 235 -18.20 -6.89 -3.56
N PRO A 236 -18.05 -5.95 -2.63
CA PRO A 236 -17.99 -6.28 -1.20
C PRO A 236 -19.12 -7.23 -0.75
N ARG A 237 -20.35 -6.96 -1.20
CA ARG A 237 -21.51 -7.78 -0.85
C ARG A 237 -21.41 -9.21 -1.41
N GLN A 238 -20.99 -9.36 -2.67
CA GLN A 238 -20.80 -10.68 -3.27
C GLN A 238 -19.76 -11.52 -2.54
N VAL A 239 -18.64 -10.88 -2.16
CA VAL A 239 -17.56 -11.54 -1.41
C VAL A 239 -18.01 -11.90 0.01
N GLN A 240 -18.80 -11.04 0.66
CA GLN A 240 -19.32 -11.31 2.01
C GLN A 240 -20.29 -12.51 2.04
N ASP A 241 -21.10 -12.65 1.00
CA ASP A 241 -22.12 -13.72 0.88
C ASP A 241 -21.54 -15.03 0.29
N ASP A 242 -20.24 -15.06 -0.08
CA ASP A 242 -19.60 -16.21 -0.71
C ASP A 242 -19.21 -17.27 0.35
N PRO A 243 -19.78 -18.51 0.27
CA PRO A 243 -19.44 -19.58 1.21
C PRO A 243 -17.98 -20.02 1.14
N VAL A 244 -17.32 -19.94 -0.03
CA VAL A 244 -15.90 -20.30 -0.19
C VAL A 244 -15.02 -19.34 0.61
N VAL A 245 -15.37 -18.05 0.60
CA VAL A 245 -14.67 -17.02 1.38
C VAL A 245 -14.83 -17.26 2.88
N THR A 246 -16.06 -17.59 3.32
CA THR A 246 -16.35 -17.89 4.72
C THR A 246 -15.54 -19.10 5.20
N GLU A 247 -15.46 -20.17 4.41
CA GLU A 247 -14.70 -21.38 4.73
C GLU A 247 -13.20 -21.11 4.84
N ALA A 248 -12.61 -20.33 3.91
CA ALA A 248 -11.20 -19.95 3.94
C ALA A 248 -10.81 -19.19 5.22
N TYR A 249 -11.70 -18.31 5.70
CA TYR A 249 -11.45 -17.56 6.95
C TYR A 249 -11.70 -18.40 8.21
N LEU A 250 -12.69 -19.29 8.22
CA LEU A 250 -12.94 -20.19 9.36
C LEU A 250 -11.83 -21.24 9.49
N GLY A 251 -11.34 -21.79 8.37
CA GLY A 251 -10.24 -22.75 8.36
C GLY A 251 -8.93 -22.16 8.92
N SER A 252 -8.64 -20.90 8.66
CA SER A 252 -7.46 -20.21 9.18
C SER A 252 -7.53 -19.92 10.69
N ALA A 253 -8.71 -19.59 11.21
CA ALA A 253 -8.92 -19.36 12.65
C ALA A 253 -8.66 -20.62 13.49
N VAL A 254 -8.97 -21.79 12.96
CA VAL A 254 -8.69 -23.09 13.61
C VAL A 254 -7.19 -23.40 13.60
N SER A 255 -6.48 -23.04 12.53
CA SER A 255 -5.03 -23.26 12.41
C SER A 255 -4.22 -22.37 13.36
N GLU A 256 -4.59 -21.10 13.52
CA GLU A 256 -3.93 -20.17 14.44
C GLU A 256 -4.16 -20.52 15.93
N ALA A 257 -5.30 -21.11 16.26
CA ALA A 257 -5.59 -21.57 17.62
C ALA A 257 -4.81 -22.84 18.01
N GLY A 258 -4.34 -23.62 17.03
CA GLY A 258 -3.55 -24.85 17.24
C GLY A 258 -2.06 -24.61 17.45
N GLU A 259 -1.51 -23.44 17.13
CA GLU A 259 -0.08 -23.11 17.22
C GLU A 259 0.33 -22.36 18.49
N GLN A 260 -0.50 -22.21 19.52
CA GLN A 260 -0.03 -21.70 20.80
C GLN A 260 0.80 -22.76 21.51
N PRO A 261 2.14 -22.60 21.67
CA PRO A 261 2.94 -23.53 22.42
C PRO A 261 2.50 -23.49 23.87
N ALA A 262 2.25 -24.65 24.44
CA ALA A 262 2.04 -24.85 25.87
C ALA A 262 3.29 -24.38 26.64
N ALA A 263 3.35 -23.10 26.96
CA ALA A 263 4.40 -22.50 27.75
C ALA A 263 4.00 -22.48 29.22
N SER A 264 4.80 -23.23 30.01
CA SER A 264 5.03 -23.10 31.45
C SER A 264 3.90 -23.50 32.41
N LYS A 265 3.82 -24.83 32.65
CA LYS A 265 3.57 -25.34 34.01
C LYS A 265 4.81 -26.11 34.49
N GLN A 266 5.82 -25.41 34.91
CA GLN A 266 6.91 -25.95 35.74
C GLN A 266 7.66 -24.75 36.36
N ALA A 267 7.26 -24.37 37.55
CA ALA A 267 8.08 -23.73 38.60
C ALA A 267 7.18 -23.33 39.77
N ARG A 268 6.72 -24.32 40.56
CA ARG A 268 6.39 -24.16 41.97
C ARG A 268 6.54 -25.56 42.55
N ASP A 269 7.75 -25.82 43.05
CA ASP A 269 8.10 -26.74 44.12
C ASP A 269 9.63 -26.80 44.17
N GLU A 270 10.20 -25.87 44.96
CA GLU A 270 11.36 -26.07 45.83
C GLU A 270 11.57 -24.77 46.63
#